data_6b6ef51d154ce6d16548008847e94537
#
_entry.id   6b6ef51d154ce6d16548008847e94537
#
_cell.length_a   1.000
_cell.length_b   1.000
_cell.length_c   1.000
_cell.angle_alpha   90.00
_cell.angle_beta   90.00
_cell.angle_gamma   90.00
#
_symmetry.space_group_name_H-M   'P 1'
#
loop_
_entity.id
_entity.type
_entity.pdbx_description
1 polymer ?
#
loop_
_entity_poly.entity_id
_entity_poly.type
_entity_poly.pdbx_seq_one_letter_code
_entity_poly.pdbx_strand_id
1 'polypeptide(L)'
;MEIKKQTNLRGTLTVPGDKSISHRAVMFGSLAKGTTCISHFLEGADCLSTISCFRKMGISIERRKSEILVHGKGLHGLSAPEALLDVGNSGTTTRLISGILAGQKFISELDGDDSIRTRPMKRIMTPLASMGADITSKRGNGCVPLLIHGKELHAVHYDSPVASAQVKSCVLLAGMYADGVTSVTEPFLSRNHTEIMLNYFGANVTSEGTTASILPEPVLEGRAVKVPGDISSAAYFIAAGLLTPGSEILLKNVGINPTRAGMLKVCMDMGADITLLNQSTEGEPTADLLIRTSNLKGTTVEGAVIPTLIDEIPMIAVMAAFADGTTVIRDAQELKFKESDRITVMVENLKRMGADIEGTDDGMIIHGGKPLHGATIDSHLDHRVAMSFAVAGTICDGPMEILHGDCVKISYPNFYQDLYSLGDK
;
A
#
# COMPACT_ATOMS: atom_id res chain seq x y z
N MET A 1 16.35 7.90 -17.62
CA MET A 1 17.06 8.18 -16.36
C MET A 1 18.29 7.31 -16.30
N GLU A 2 19.48 7.91 -16.31
CA GLU A 2 20.72 7.16 -16.10
C GLU A 2 20.93 6.85 -14.62
N ILE A 3 21.33 5.61 -14.30
CA ILE A 3 21.66 5.17 -12.96
C ILE A 3 23.17 4.97 -12.84
N LYS A 4 23.73 5.54 -11.79
CA LYS A 4 25.17 5.45 -11.50
C LYS A 4 25.42 4.39 -10.42
N LYS A 5 26.44 3.57 -10.63
CA LYS A 5 26.92 2.60 -9.64
C LYS A 5 27.28 3.32 -8.34
N GLN A 6 26.95 2.71 -7.21
CA GLN A 6 27.22 3.19 -5.86
C GLN A 6 28.01 2.16 -5.07
N THR A 7 28.72 2.61 -4.07
CA THR A 7 29.44 1.76 -3.11
C THR A 7 29.21 2.29 -1.71
N ASN A 8 29.32 1.41 -0.70
CA ASN A 8 29.29 1.80 0.72
C ASN A 8 28.09 2.69 1.10
N LEU A 9 26.88 2.28 0.75
CA LEU A 9 25.69 3.05 1.11
C LEU A 9 25.58 3.18 2.63
N ARG A 10 25.66 4.40 3.16
CA ARG A 10 25.66 4.65 4.60
C ARG A 10 24.79 5.87 4.95
N GLY A 11 24.06 5.75 6.05
CA GLY A 11 23.32 6.88 6.57
C GLY A 11 22.01 6.49 7.22
N THR A 12 21.25 7.54 7.56
CA THR A 12 19.91 7.41 8.15
C THR A 12 18.91 8.05 7.22
N LEU A 13 17.82 7.32 6.94
CA LEU A 13 16.77 7.77 6.07
C LEU A 13 15.39 7.55 6.70
N THR A 14 14.44 8.43 6.39
CA THR A 14 13.03 8.27 6.69
C THR A 14 12.29 8.22 5.36
N VAL A 15 11.74 7.06 5.02
CA VAL A 15 10.97 6.89 3.77
C VAL A 15 9.60 7.56 3.88
N PRO A 16 8.92 7.88 2.76
CA PRO A 16 7.58 8.47 2.79
C PRO A 16 6.60 7.68 3.65
N GLY A 17 5.62 8.39 4.21
CA GLY A 17 4.57 7.78 5.03
C GLY A 17 3.76 6.74 4.28
N ASP A 18 3.26 5.72 4.99
CA ASP A 18 2.41 4.67 4.41
C ASP A 18 1.13 5.25 3.82
N LYS A 19 0.88 4.91 2.55
CA LYS A 19 -0.28 5.39 1.80
C LYS A 19 -1.60 4.93 2.44
N SER A 20 -1.70 3.66 2.79
CA SER A 20 -2.92 3.06 3.33
C SER A 20 -3.30 3.63 4.69
N ILE A 21 -2.30 3.91 5.52
CA ILE A 21 -2.47 4.51 6.84
C ILE A 21 -2.80 6.00 6.71
N SER A 22 -2.16 6.73 5.79
CA SER A 22 -2.46 8.14 5.50
C SER A 22 -3.92 8.34 5.09
N HIS A 23 -4.46 7.51 4.18
CA HIS A 23 -5.88 7.54 3.82
C HIS A 23 -6.78 7.36 5.05
N ARG A 24 -6.52 6.34 5.85
CA ARG A 24 -7.34 5.98 7.01
C ARG A 24 -7.27 7.03 8.11
N ALA A 25 -6.12 7.63 8.35
CA ALA A 25 -5.96 8.70 9.33
C ALA A 25 -6.86 9.91 9.02
N VAL A 26 -6.99 10.28 7.73
CA VAL A 26 -7.93 11.33 7.30
C VAL A 26 -9.38 10.87 7.43
N MET A 27 -9.71 9.66 6.98
CA MET A 27 -11.07 9.13 7.02
C MET A 27 -11.57 9.00 8.47
N PHE A 28 -10.80 8.34 9.34
CA PHE A 28 -11.21 8.10 10.73
C PHE A 28 -11.16 9.38 11.55
N GLY A 29 -10.15 10.24 11.31
CA GLY A 29 -10.11 11.58 11.92
C GLY A 29 -11.32 12.43 11.54
N SER A 30 -11.85 12.30 10.33
CA SER A 30 -13.06 13.01 9.88
C SER A 30 -14.33 12.52 10.58
N LEU A 31 -14.39 11.22 10.89
CA LEU A 31 -15.51 10.56 11.58
C LEU A 31 -15.38 10.57 13.12
N ALA A 32 -14.23 11.01 13.63
CA ALA A 32 -13.98 11.12 15.05
C ALA A 32 -14.60 12.41 15.62
N LYS A 33 -14.78 12.45 16.95
CA LYS A 33 -15.06 13.69 17.68
C LYS A 33 -13.74 14.35 18.07
N GLY A 34 -13.63 15.66 17.87
CA GLY A 34 -12.43 16.42 18.19
C GLY A 34 -11.42 16.49 17.05
N THR A 35 -10.17 16.78 17.36
CA THR A 35 -9.11 17.01 16.38
C THR A 35 -8.16 15.83 16.30
N THR A 36 -7.93 15.32 15.09
CA THR A 36 -6.85 14.37 14.81
C THR A 36 -5.65 15.11 14.24
N CYS A 37 -4.48 14.91 14.85
CA CYS A 37 -3.20 15.46 14.38
C CYS A 37 -2.41 14.34 13.67
N ILE A 38 -2.16 14.49 12.36
CA ILE A 38 -1.49 13.47 11.55
C ILE A 38 -0.11 14.01 11.18
N SER A 39 0.95 13.35 11.65
CA SER A 39 2.33 13.66 11.27
C SER A 39 2.88 12.62 10.29
N HIS A 40 3.88 12.99 9.50
CA HIS A 40 4.51 12.15 8.47
C HIS A 40 3.52 11.61 7.43
N PHE A 41 2.51 12.40 7.10
CA PHE A 41 1.47 12.08 6.12
C PHE A 41 2.05 11.99 4.71
N LEU A 42 1.61 11.01 3.92
CA LEU A 42 1.98 10.93 2.51
C LEU A 42 1.17 11.95 1.68
N GLU A 43 1.82 13.01 1.23
CA GLU A 43 1.21 14.04 0.36
C GLU A 43 1.14 13.60 -1.12
N GLY A 44 0.85 12.33 -1.39
CA GLY A 44 0.59 11.81 -2.73
C GLY A 44 -0.81 12.16 -3.23
N ALA A 45 -0.98 12.18 -4.56
CA ALA A 45 -2.24 12.57 -5.22
C ALA A 45 -3.45 11.79 -4.67
N ASP A 46 -3.32 10.47 -4.47
CA ASP A 46 -4.36 9.62 -3.91
C ASP A 46 -4.84 10.09 -2.52
N CYS A 47 -3.90 10.39 -1.62
CA CYS A 47 -4.22 10.83 -0.26
C CYS A 47 -4.80 12.24 -0.24
N LEU A 48 -4.35 13.12 -1.14
CA LEU A 48 -4.89 14.46 -1.32
C LEU A 48 -6.33 14.42 -1.87
N SER A 49 -6.66 13.45 -2.73
CA SER A 49 -8.05 13.22 -3.17
C SER A 49 -8.96 12.85 -2.00
N THR A 50 -8.48 12.04 -1.04
CA THR A 50 -9.24 11.75 0.19
C THR A 50 -9.50 13.03 0.99
N ILE A 51 -8.49 13.87 1.20
CA ILE A 51 -8.67 15.17 1.88
C ILE A 51 -9.70 16.04 1.15
N SER A 52 -9.63 16.11 -0.18
CA SER A 52 -10.57 16.87 -1.00
C SER A 52 -12.00 16.39 -0.83
N CYS A 53 -12.23 15.06 -0.86
CA CYS A 53 -13.55 14.47 -0.67
C CYS A 53 -14.13 14.84 0.71
N PHE A 54 -13.37 14.68 1.80
CA PHE A 54 -13.87 14.99 3.13
C PHE A 54 -14.09 16.50 3.36
N ARG A 55 -13.27 17.38 2.75
CA ARG A 55 -13.54 18.82 2.75
C ARG A 55 -14.86 19.17 2.07
N LYS A 56 -15.16 18.54 0.93
CA LYS A 56 -16.46 18.73 0.23
C LYS A 56 -17.64 18.19 1.06
N MET A 57 -17.40 17.26 1.97
CA MET A 57 -18.41 16.77 2.93
C MET A 57 -18.42 17.57 4.25
N GLY A 58 -17.84 18.76 4.27
CA GLY A 58 -17.95 19.72 5.38
C GLY A 58 -16.93 19.55 6.51
N ILE A 59 -15.89 18.73 6.32
CA ILE A 59 -14.82 18.54 7.31
C ILE A 59 -13.75 19.62 7.12
N SER A 60 -13.41 20.34 8.20
CA SER A 60 -12.28 21.24 8.21
C SER A 60 -10.97 20.46 8.34
N ILE A 61 -10.10 20.58 7.32
CA ILE A 61 -8.79 19.92 7.30
C ILE A 61 -7.72 20.97 6.99
N GLU A 62 -6.84 21.21 7.97
CA GLU A 62 -5.73 22.14 7.83
C GLU A 62 -4.46 21.40 7.44
N ARG A 63 -3.74 21.91 6.43
CA ARG A 63 -2.39 21.42 6.09
C ARG A 63 -1.38 22.41 6.65
N ARG A 64 -0.54 21.92 7.55
CA ARG A 64 0.60 22.64 8.12
C ARG A 64 1.91 22.06 7.57
N LYS A 65 3.02 22.72 7.77
CA LYS A 65 4.31 22.32 7.19
C LYS A 65 4.71 20.85 7.46
N SER A 66 4.36 20.31 8.63
CA SER A 66 4.74 18.95 9.05
C SER A 66 3.56 18.08 9.49
N GLU A 67 2.34 18.61 9.48
CA GLU A 67 1.17 17.96 10.06
C GLU A 67 -0.11 18.28 9.29
N ILE A 68 -1.05 17.36 9.33
CA ILE A 68 -2.42 17.56 8.88
C ILE A 68 -3.32 17.53 10.11
N LEU A 69 -4.10 18.58 10.32
CA LEU A 69 -5.12 18.64 11.37
C LEU A 69 -6.49 18.38 10.76
N VAL A 70 -7.19 17.36 11.26
CA VAL A 70 -8.53 16.99 10.83
C VAL A 70 -9.49 17.26 11.99
N HIS A 71 -10.42 18.21 11.79
CA HIS A 71 -11.44 18.55 12.79
C HIS A 71 -12.70 17.71 12.54
N GLY A 72 -12.73 16.54 13.13
CA GLY A 72 -13.80 15.59 12.96
C GLY A 72 -15.11 16.01 13.61
N LYS A 73 -16.22 15.54 13.04
CA LYS A 73 -17.58 15.91 13.45
C LYS A 73 -18.40 14.73 13.99
N GLY A 74 -17.74 13.57 14.21
CA GLY A 74 -18.41 12.34 14.60
C GLY A 74 -18.98 11.58 13.41
N LEU A 75 -19.48 10.38 13.67
CA LEU A 75 -19.89 9.39 12.68
C LEU A 75 -20.97 9.92 11.70
N HIS A 76 -21.89 10.74 12.19
CA HIS A 76 -23.01 11.33 11.43
C HIS A 76 -22.80 12.83 11.12
N GLY A 77 -21.57 13.35 11.28
CA GLY A 77 -21.27 14.77 11.12
C GLY A 77 -20.92 15.21 9.70
N LEU A 78 -20.95 14.29 8.72
CA LEU A 78 -20.72 14.63 7.31
C LEU A 78 -21.92 15.34 6.72
N SER A 79 -21.69 16.26 5.79
CA SER A 79 -22.71 17.01 5.05
C SER A 79 -22.79 16.51 3.60
N ALA A 80 -23.96 16.62 2.98
CA ALA A 80 -24.11 16.35 1.56
C ALA A 80 -23.12 17.18 0.74
N PRO A 81 -22.34 16.56 -0.15
CA PRO A 81 -21.42 17.32 -1.00
C PRO A 81 -22.19 18.13 -2.04
N GLU A 82 -21.82 19.39 -2.22
CA GLU A 82 -22.44 20.27 -3.23
C GLU A 82 -22.00 19.93 -4.67
N ALA A 83 -20.96 19.13 -4.82
CA ALA A 83 -20.37 18.74 -6.09
C ALA A 83 -19.83 17.32 -6.04
N LEU A 84 -19.57 16.77 -7.23
CA LEU A 84 -18.92 15.47 -7.43
C LEU A 84 -17.69 15.29 -6.50
N LEU A 85 -17.61 14.15 -5.85
CA LEU A 85 -16.44 13.71 -5.10
C LEU A 85 -15.42 13.14 -6.08
N ASP A 86 -14.43 13.96 -6.44
CA ASP A 86 -13.34 13.56 -7.32
C ASP A 86 -12.32 12.75 -6.53
N VAL A 87 -12.23 11.46 -6.86
CA VAL A 87 -11.30 10.50 -6.24
C VAL A 87 -9.97 10.40 -6.99
N GLY A 88 -9.80 11.15 -8.10
CA GLY A 88 -8.63 11.06 -8.98
C GLY A 88 -8.44 9.63 -9.49
N ASN A 89 -7.26 9.06 -9.28
CA ASN A 89 -6.94 7.67 -9.59
C ASN A 89 -7.00 6.74 -8.35
N SER A 90 -7.56 7.21 -7.23
CA SER A 90 -7.47 6.49 -5.97
C SER A 90 -8.53 5.40 -5.81
N GLY A 91 -8.18 4.15 -6.08
CA GLY A 91 -9.04 3.01 -5.77
C GLY A 91 -9.30 2.84 -4.26
N THR A 92 -8.36 3.25 -3.40
CA THR A 92 -8.53 3.23 -1.95
C THR A 92 -9.58 4.23 -1.51
N THR A 93 -9.47 5.49 -1.96
CA THR A 93 -10.48 6.53 -1.69
C THR A 93 -11.86 6.05 -2.13
N THR A 94 -11.99 5.64 -3.40
CA THR A 94 -13.26 5.19 -3.97
C THR A 94 -13.92 4.10 -3.14
N ARG A 95 -13.18 3.01 -2.86
CA ARG A 95 -13.77 1.83 -2.22
C ARG A 95 -14.07 2.04 -0.73
N LEU A 96 -13.19 2.70 0.01
CA LEU A 96 -13.39 2.90 1.44
C LEU A 96 -14.48 3.95 1.72
N ILE A 97 -14.44 5.09 1.02
CA ILE A 97 -15.47 6.14 1.19
C ILE A 97 -16.85 5.61 0.81
N SER A 98 -16.97 4.71 -0.18
CA SER A 98 -18.26 4.10 -0.54
C SER A 98 -18.94 3.41 0.64
N GLY A 99 -18.19 2.71 1.50
CA GLY A 99 -18.72 2.11 2.72
C GLY A 99 -19.23 3.17 3.71
N ILE A 100 -18.52 4.28 3.87
CA ILE A 100 -18.93 5.40 4.72
C ILE A 100 -20.19 6.07 4.17
N LEU A 101 -20.21 6.36 2.86
CA LEU A 101 -21.30 7.07 2.20
C LEU A 101 -22.60 6.27 2.17
N ALA A 102 -22.50 4.93 2.09
CA ALA A 102 -23.67 4.06 2.09
C ALA A 102 -24.56 4.22 3.33
N GLY A 103 -23.95 4.51 4.50
CA GLY A 103 -24.67 4.74 5.77
C GLY A 103 -25.03 6.20 6.07
N GLN A 104 -24.74 7.15 5.16
CA GLN A 104 -25.14 8.56 5.37
C GLN A 104 -26.59 8.81 5.01
N LYS A 105 -27.12 10.01 5.29
CA LYS A 105 -28.51 10.41 5.00
C LYS A 105 -28.61 11.38 3.82
N PHE A 106 -27.70 11.24 2.83
CA PHE A 106 -27.65 12.11 1.65
C PHE A 106 -27.19 11.34 0.41
N ILE A 107 -27.36 11.97 -0.74
CA ILE A 107 -26.90 11.43 -2.03
C ILE A 107 -25.51 11.96 -2.33
N SER A 108 -24.65 11.10 -2.86
CA SER A 108 -23.31 11.46 -3.30
C SER A 108 -22.92 10.77 -4.60
N GLU A 109 -22.04 11.40 -5.36
CA GLU A 109 -21.51 10.84 -6.60
C GLU A 109 -19.98 10.83 -6.51
N LEU A 110 -19.36 9.68 -6.84
CA LEU A 110 -17.92 9.47 -6.93
C LEU A 110 -17.50 9.28 -8.38
N ASP A 111 -16.51 10.02 -8.84
CA ASP A 111 -15.86 9.80 -10.15
C ASP A 111 -14.37 10.24 -10.04
N GLY A 112 -13.60 10.02 -11.10
CA GLY A 112 -12.20 10.42 -11.17
C GLY A 112 -11.66 10.38 -12.60
N ASP A 113 -10.38 10.06 -12.74
CA ASP A 113 -9.71 10.03 -14.04
C ASP A 113 -10.08 8.80 -14.90
N ASP A 114 -9.52 8.72 -16.10
CA ASP A 114 -9.81 7.62 -17.02
C ASP A 114 -9.31 6.27 -16.50
N SER A 115 -8.26 6.25 -15.69
CA SER A 115 -7.74 5.01 -15.11
C SER A 115 -8.70 4.42 -14.07
N ILE A 116 -9.24 5.23 -13.13
CA ILE A 116 -10.20 4.72 -12.14
C ILE A 116 -11.52 4.28 -12.79
N ARG A 117 -11.90 4.90 -13.92
CA ARG A 117 -13.11 4.55 -14.70
C ARG A 117 -13.06 3.18 -15.37
N THR A 118 -11.88 2.55 -15.43
CA THR A 118 -11.72 1.18 -15.93
C THR A 118 -11.65 0.15 -14.80
N ARG A 119 -11.48 0.58 -13.55
CA ARG A 119 -11.33 -0.34 -12.41
C ARG A 119 -12.68 -0.84 -11.90
N PRO A 120 -12.86 -2.18 -11.75
CA PRO A 120 -14.13 -2.73 -11.31
C PRO A 120 -14.42 -2.40 -9.83
N MET A 121 -15.63 -1.89 -9.58
CA MET A 121 -16.16 -1.59 -8.24
C MET A 121 -17.19 -2.63 -7.78
N LYS A 122 -17.54 -3.59 -8.62
CA LYS A 122 -18.52 -4.64 -8.30
C LYS A 122 -18.14 -5.40 -7.02
N ARG A 123 -16.83 -5.56 -6.75
CA ARG A 123 -16.34 -6.24 -5.53
C ARG A 123 -16.74 -5.58 -4.22
N ILE A 124 -17.06 -4.26 -4.22
CA ILE A 124 -17.61 -3.56 -3.05
C ILE A 124 -19.12 -3.35 -3.18
N MET A 125 -19.64 -3.19 -4.39
CA MET A 125 -21.08 -2.99 -4.61
C MET A 125 -21.86 -4.22 -4.17
N THR A 126 -21.34 -5.43 -4.42
CA THR A 126 -22.01 -6.69 -4.04
C THR A 126 -22.23 -6.80 -2.52
N PRO A 127 -21.21 -6.71 -1.66
CA PRO A 127 -21.43 -6.76 -0.20
C PRO A 127 -22.23 -5.58 0.32
N LEU A 128 -22.05 -4.37 -0.20
CA LEU A 128 -22.86 -3.22 0.21
C LEU A 128 -24.34 -3.42 -0.15
N ALA A 129 -24.66 -3.99 -1.31
CA ALA A 129 -26.03 -4.33 -1.68
C ALA A 129 -26.66 -5.37 -0.72
N SER A 130 -25.88 -6.35 -0.22
CA SER A 130 -26.38 -7.30 0.80
C SER A 130 -26.68 -6.63 2.14
N MET A 131 -26.04 -5.51 2.44
CA MET A 131 -26.33 -4.64 3.60
C MET A 131 -27.52 -3.72 3.36
N GLY A 132 -28.16 -3.77 2.19
CA GLY A 132 -29.28 -2.90 1.80
C GLY A 132 -28.86 -1.55 1.22
N ALA A 133 -27.58 -1.31 0.93
CA ALA A 133 -27.11 -0.07 0.34
C ALA A 133 -27.65 0.14 -1.08
N ASP A 134 -27.93 1.39 -1.42
CA ASP A 134 -28.34 1.81 -2.76
C ASP A 134 -27.15 2.47 -3.47
N ILE A 135 -26.39 1.65 -4.20
CA ILE A 135 -25.19 2.03 -4.93
C ILE A 135 -25.28 1.57 -6.38
N THR A 136 -25.13 2.48 -7.32
CA THR A 136 -25.22 2.18 -8.75
C THR A 136 -24.06 2.75 -9.54
N SER A 137 -23.59 1.98 -10.54
CA SER A 137 -22.67 2.47 -11.57
C SER A 137 -23.48 3.16 -12.65
N LYS A 138 -23.31 4.48 -12.82
CA LYS A 138 -24.09 5.29 -13.79
C LYS A 138 -23.92 4.83 -15.24
N ARG A 139 -22.79 4.18 -15.56
CA ARG A 139 -22.52 3.62 -16.89
C ARG A 139 -22.97 2.17 -17.04
N GLY A 140 -23.48 1.54 -15.98
CA GLY A 140 -23.91 0.14 -15.98
C GLY A 140 -22.78 -0.90 -16.14
N ASN A 141 -21.51 -0.47 -16.18
CA ASN A 141 -20.34 -1.33 -16.38
C ASN A 141 -19.68 -1.79 -15.08
N GLY A 142 -20.23 -1.40 -13.91
CA GLY A 142 -19.68 -1.74 -12.60
C GLY A 142 -18.41 -0.97 -12.22
N CYS A 143 -18.10 0.13 -12.91
CA CYS A 143 -17.04 1.07 -12.62
C CYS A 143 -17.62 2.44 -12.19
N VAL A 144 -16.76 3.40 -11.82
CA VAL A 144 -17.19 4.79 -11.60
C VAL A 144 -17.67 5.42 -12.92
N PRO A 145 -18.57 6.44 -12.92
CA PRO A 145 -19.12 7.12 -11.75
C PRO A 145 -20.06 6.25 -10.93
N LEU A 146 -19.93 6.31 -9.59
CA LEU A 146 -20.85 5.66 -8.66
C LEU A 146 -21.81 6.68 -8.07
N LEU A 147 -23.10 6.40 -8.14
CA LEU A 147 -24.14 7.14 -7.44
C LEU A 147 -24.52 6.34 -6.19
N ILE A 148 -24.47 6.98 -5.03
CA ILE A 148 -24.75 6.36 -3.73
C ILE A 148 -25.85 7.16 -3.05
N HIS A 149 -26.98 6.51 -2.80
CA HIS A 149 -28.07 7.01 -1.99
C HIS A 149 -27.88 6.46 -0.58
N GLY A 150 -27.39 7.29 0.33
CA GLY A 150 -27.17 6.89 1.70
C GLY A 150 -28.48 6.59 2.43
N LYS A 151 -28.49 5.51 3.21
CA LYS A 151 -29.68 5.00 3.91
C LYS A 151 -29.31 4.13 5.09
N GLU A 152 -30.28 3.67 5.85
CA GLU A 152 -30.11 2.68 6.90
C GLU A 152 -29.58 1.37 6.32
N LEU A 153 -28.59 0.78 7.00
CA LEU A 153 -27.92 -0.45 6.58
C LEU A 153 -28.24 -1.58 7.56
N HIS A 154 -28.30 -2.81 7.03
CA HIS A 154 -28.45 -4.01 7.82
C HIS A 154 -27.09 -4.68 8.07
N ALA A 155 -26.93 -5.24 9.25
CA ALA A 155 -25.79 -6.04 9.60
C ALA A 155 -25.73 -7.32 8.75
N VAL A 156 -24.52 -7.71 8.35
CA VAL A 156 -24.27 -8.94 7.57
C VAL A 156 -23.04 -9.68 8.06
N HIS A 157 -23.03 -10.98 7.84
CA HIS A 157 -21.81 -11.75 7.75
C HIS A 157 -21.48 -11.96 6.27
N TYR A 158 -20.34 -11.42 5.82
CA TYR A 158 -19.93 -11.49 4.41
C TYR A 158 -18.73 -12.41 4.22
N ASP A 159 -18.94 -13.54 3.53
CA ASP A 159 -17.86 -14.42 3.08
C ASP A 159 -17.27 -13.85 1.79
N SER A 160 -16.08 -13.26 1.89
CA SER A 160 -15.40 -12.66 0.74
C SER A 160 -14.79 -13.75 -0.14
N PRO A 161 -15.07 -13.77 -1.46
CA PRO A 161 -14.50 -14.77 -2.36
C PRO A 161 -12.99 -14.59 -2.60
N VAL A 162 -12.44 -13.43 -2.19
CA VAL A 162 -11.02 -13.07 -2.35
C VAL A 162 -10.48 -12.38 -1.11
N ALA A 163 -9.21 -12.55 -0.82
CA ALA A 163 -8.51 -11.78 0.20
C ALA A 163 -8.30 -10.34 -0.29
N SER A 164 -9.04 -9.38 0.25
CA SER A 164 -8.98 -7.98 -0.17
C SER A 164 -9.20 -7.01 0.99
N ALA A 165 -8.14 -6.40 1.46
CA ALA A 165 -8.21 -5.38 2.50
C ALA A 165 -9.16 -4.22 2.16
N GLN A 166 -9.35 -3.88 0.87
CA GLN A 166 -10.26 -2.81 0.47
C GLN A 166 -11.73 -3.23 0.55
N VAL A 167 -12.05 -4.48 0.21
CA VAL A 167 -13.40 -5.04 0.38
C VAL A 167 -13.74 -5.15 1.85
N LYS A 168 -12.87 -5.80 2.64
CA LYS A 168 -13.02 -5.90 4.09
C LYS A 168 -13.20 -4.53 4.73
N SER A 169 -12.32 -3.57 4.45
CA SER A 169 -12.43 -2.21 4.97
C SER A 169 -13.75 -1.55 4.60
N CYS A 170 -14.18 -1.67 3.35
CA CYS A 170 -15.45 -1.08 2.89
C CYS A 170 -16.65 -1.62 3.69
N VAL A 171 -16.72 -2.94 3.89
CA VAL A 171 -17.81 -3.59 4.65
C VAL A 171 -17.76 -3.21 6.12
N LEU A 172 -16.58 -3.22 6.76
CA LEU A 172 -16.45 -2.79 8.15
C LEU A 172 -16.83 -1.32 8.34
N LEU A 173 -16.46 -0.44 7.41
CA LEU A 173 -16.82 0.97 7.46
C LEU A 173 -18.32 1.20 7.28
N ALA A 174 -18.98 0.43 6.41
CA ALA A 174 -20.44 0.42 6.30
C ALA A 174 -21.08 -0.17 7.56
N GLY A 175 -20.47 -1.21 8.15
CA GLY A 175 -20.91 -1.84 9.39
C GLY A 175 -20.97 -0.91 10.59
N MET A 176 -20.21 0.19 10.60
CA MET A 176 -20.36 1.22 11.65
C MET A 176 -21.75 1.88 11.68
N TYR A 177 -22.48 1.83 10.56
CA TYR A 177 -23.81 2.42 10.40
C TYR A 177 -24.94 1.38 10.34
N ALA A 178 -24.63 0.09 10.52
CA ALA A 178 -25.61 -0.99 10.43
C ALA A 178 -26.41 -1.15 11.71
N ASP A 179 -27.51 -1.90 11.63
CA ASP A 179 -28.40 -2.19 12.76
C ASP A 179 -27.89 -3.30 13.72
N GLY A 180 -26.70 -3.83 13.51
CA GLY A 180 -26.10 -4.88 14.31
C GLY A 180 -24.63 -5.14 13.98
N VAL A 181 -24.09 -6.23 14.54
CA VAL A 181 -22.69 -6.62 14.31
C VAL A 181 -22.47 -7.03 12.84
N THR A 182 -21.55 -6.37 12.16
CA THR A 182 -21.15 -6.72 10.80
C THR A 182 -19.81 -7.42 10.81
N SER A 183 -19.68 -8.51 10.04
CA SER A 183 -18.43 -9.27 9.95
C SER A 183 -18.08 -9.65 8.52
N VAL A 184 -16.77 -9.83 8.30
CA VAL A 184 -16.19 -10.26 7.01
C VAL A 184 -15.22 -11.39 7.26
N THR A 185 -15.41 -12.52 6.56
CA THR A 185 -14.45 -13.63 6.53
C THR A 185 -13.75 -13.65 5.17
N GLU A 186 -12.43 -13.73 5.18
CA GLU A 186 -11.61 -13.81 3.98
C GLU A 186 -11.00 -15.22 3.83
N PRO A 187 -10.71 -15.70 2.60
CA PRO A 187 -10.05 -16.99 2.42
C PRO A 187 -8.62 -17.01 2.96
N PHE A 188 -7.94 -15.87 2.95
CA PHE A 188 -6.62 -15.62 3.55
C PHE A 188 -6.62 -14.24 4.20
N LEU A 189 -5.79 -14.05 5.24
CA LEU A 189 -5.71 -12.78 5.94
C LEU A 189 -5.11 -11.69 5.04
N SER A 190 -5.91 -10.68 4.73
CA SER A 190 -5.45 -9.45 4.08
C SER A 190 -4.97 -8.42 5.12
N ARG A 191 -4.42 -7.29 4.63
CA ARG A 191 -3.96 -6.17 5.50
C ARG A 191 -5.04 -5.74 6.48
N ASN A 192 -4.66 -5.56 7.75
CA ASN A 192 -5.57 -5.26 8.86
C ASN A 192 -5.44 -3.83 9.42
N HIS A 193 -4.95 -2.89 8.63
CA HIS A 193 -4.82 -1.47 9.03
C HIS A 193 -6.15 -0.86 9.49
N THR A 194 -7.28 -1.25 8.88
CA THR A 194 -8.60 -0.74 9.26
C THR A 194 -8.96 -1.17 10.67
N GLU A 195 -8.76 -2.45 10.99
CA GLU A 195 -9.06 -3.02 12.30
C GLU A 195 -8.21 -2.37 13.40
N ILE A 196 -6.89 -2.29 13.17
CA ILE A 196 -5.96 -1.68 14.13
C ILE A 196 -6.28 -0.21 14.35
N MET A 197 -6.43 0.56 13.26
CA MET A 197 -6.65 2.00 13.35
C MET A 197 -8.04 2.35 13.90
N LEU A 198 -9.10 1.63 13.53
CA LEU A 198 -10.42 1.84 14.11
C LEU A 198 -10.39 1.61 15.62
N ASN A 199 -9.72 0.54 16.10
CA ASN A 199 -9.54 0.29 17.54
C ASN A 199 -8.73 1.39 18.22
N TYR A 200 -7.67 1.90 17.55
CA TYR A 200 -6.90 3.04 18.07
C TYR A 200 -7.75 4.31 18.23
N PHE A 201 -8.71 4.52 17.31
CA PHE A 201 -9.66 5.64 17.40
C PHE A 201 -10.82 5.39 18.39
N GLY A 202 -10.99 4.19 18.94
CA GLY A 202 -11.98 3.87 19.97
C GLY A 202 -13.16 3.02 19.49
N ALA A 203 -13.11 2.46 18.26
CA ALA A 203 -14.08 1.46 17.84
C ALA A 203 -13.84 0.11 18.56
N ASN A 204 -14.80 -0.80 18.41
CA ASN A 204 -14.67 -2.17 18.88
C ASN A 204 -14.67 -3.11 17.66
N VAL A 205 -13.48 -3.37 17.12
CA VAL A 205 -13.25 -4.34 16.06
C VAL A 205 -12.53 -5.54 16.64
N THR A 206 -13.10 -6.72 16.45
CA THR A 206 -12.49 -8.00 16.83
C THR A 206 -12.02 -8.75 15.58
N SER A 207 -10.94 -9.50 15.72
CA SER A 207 -10.38 -10.32 14.63
C SER A 207 -10.10 -11.73 15.16
N GLU A 208 -10.68 -12.74 14.51
CA GLU A 208 -10.48 -14.14 14.83
C GLU A 208 -10.14 -14.91 13.55
N GLY A 209 -8.91 -15.40 13.45
CA GLY A 209 -8.42 -16.03 12.21
C GLY A 209 -8.49 -15.07 11.03
N THR A 210 -9.30 -15.39 10.03
CA THR A 210 -9.53 -14.56 8.83
C THR A 210 -10.84 -13.76 8.88
N THR A 211 -11.53 -13.74 10.03
CA THR A 211 -12.77 -13.00 10.24
C THR A 211 -12.52 -11.75 11.04
N ALA A 212 -12.98 -10.61 10.54
CA ALA A 212 -13.04 -9.34 11.26
C ALA A 212 -14.49 -8.91 11.48
N SER A 213 -14.80 -8.44 12.69
CA SER A 213 -16.18 -8.02 13.08
C SER A 213 -16.15 -6.64 13.73
N ILE A 214 -17.16 -5.82 13.46
CA ILE A 214 -17.31 -4.49 14.04
C ILE A 214 -18.67 -4.32 14.70
N LEU A 215 -18.68 -3.68 15.87
CA LEU A 215 -19.91 -3.22 16.52
C LEU A 215 -20.41 -1.93 15.84
N PRO A 216 -21.75 -1.76 15.72
CA PRO A 216 -22.32 -0.54 15.15
C PRO A 216 -22.13 0.68 16.06
N GLU A 217 -22.29 1.86 15.48
CA GLU A 217 -22.32 3.16 16.17
C GLU A 217 -21.12 3.42 17.11
N PRO A 218 -19.86 3.15 16.69
CA PRO A 218 -18.70 3.43 17.54
C PRO A 218 -18.54 4.95 17.77
N VAL A 219 -18.11 5.30 18.97
CA VAL A 219 -17.69 6.68 19.26
C VAL A 219 -16.20 6.80 19.00
N LEU A 220 -15.85 7.33 17.82
CA LEU A 220 -14.46 7.59 17.49
C LEU A 220 -13.99 8.92 18.09
N GLU A 221 -12.77 8.95 18.59
CA GLU A 221 -12.13 10.13 19.18
C GLU A 221 -10.89 10.56 18.39
N GLY A 222 -10.68 11.88 18.28
CA GLY A 222 -9.50 12.44 17.65
C GLY A 222 -8.21 11.94 18.31
N ARG A 223 -7.21 11.59 17.52
CA ARG A 223 -5.94 11.00 17.96
C ARG A 223 -4.74 11.71 17.35
N ALA A 224 -3.59 11.56 18.00
CA ALA A 224 -2.30 11.86 17.37
C ALA A 224 -1.86 10.63 16.57
N VAL A 225 -1.82 10.75 15.23
CA VAL A 225 -1.42 9.65 14.34
C VAL A 225 -0.06 9.98 13.74
N LYS A 226 0.97 9.26 14.13
CA LYS A 226 2.26 9.29 13.45
C LYS A 226 2.26 8.21 12.36
N VAL A 227 2.11 8.60 11.11
CA VAL A 227 2.11 7.65 9.99
C VAL A 227 3.48 6.97 9.91
N PRO A 228 3.57 5.63 9.95
CA PRO A 228 4.85 4.93 9.78
C PRO A 228 5.36 5.09 8.35
N GLY A 229 6.68 4.93 8.15
CA GLY A 229 7.27 4.82 6.84
C GLY A 229 6.71 3.61 6.09
N ASP A 230 6.38 3.78 4.80
CA ASP A 230 5.82 2.73 3.96
C ASP A 230 6.85 1.63 3.71
N ILE A 231 6.55 0.40 4.12
CA ILE A 231 7.42 -0.76 3.88
C ILE A 231 7.69 -1.00 2.39
N SER A 232 6.75 -0.66 1.50
CA SER A 232 6.99 -0.71 0.05
C SER A 232 8.09 0.27 -0.38
N SER A 233 8.09 1.47 0.19
CA SER A 233 9.14 2.46 -0.07
C SER A 233 10.45 2.05 0.59
N ALA A 234 10.41 1.46 1.77
CA ALA A 234 11.57 0.94 2.49
C ALA A 234 12.24 -0.24 1.76
N ALA A 235 11.47 -1.07 1.05
CA ALA A 235 11.95 -2.28 0.38
C ALA A 235 13.13 -2.01 -0.57
N TYR A 236 13.14 -0.87 -1.25
CA TYR A 236 14.22 -0.49 -2.16
C TYR A 236 15.52 -0.19 -1.42
N PHE A 237 15.45 0.50 -0.29
CA PHE A 237 16.63 0.81 0.55
C PHE A 237 17.08 -0.39 1.37
N ILE A 238 16.16 -1.28 1.75
CA ILE A 238 16.50 -2.59 2.33
C ILE A 238 17.34 -3.36 1.32
N ALA A 239 16.86 -3.54 0.10
CA ALA A 239 17.56 -4.25 -0.95
C ALA A 239 18.91 -3.57 -1.30
N ALA A 240 18.93 -2.25 -1.43
CA ALA A 240 20.18 -1.51 -1.71
C ALA A 240 21.22 -1.74 -0.61
N GLY A 241 20.84 -1.67 0.67
CA GLY A 241 21.72 -1.92 1.79
C GLY A 241 22.23 -3.37 1.88
N LEU A 242 21.36 -4.34 1.58
CA LEU A 242 21.73 -5.76 1.59
C LEU A 242 22.68 -6.13 0.46
N LEU A 243 22.47 -5.59 -0.74
CA LEU A 243 23.18 -5.99 -1.96
C LEU A 243 24.47 -5.18 -2.22
N THR A 244 24.56 -3.94 -1.74
CA THR A 244 25.74 -3.10 -1.99
C THR A 244 26.83 -3.38 -0.95
N PRO A 245 28.04 -3.79 -1.36
CA PRO A 245 29.13 -4.12 -0.44
C PRO A 245 29.49 -2.96 0.51
N GLY A 246 29.73 -3.29 1.79
CA GLY A 246 30.15 -2.34 2.82
C GLY A 246 29.08 -1.39 3.32
N SER A 247 27.81 -1.61 2.95
CA SER A 247 26.69 -0.74 3.31
C SER A 247 26.18 -0.97 4.74
N GLU A 248 25.73 0.13 5.36
CA GLU A 248 24.99 0.14 6.61
C GLU A 248 23.96 1.28 6.58
N ILE A 249 22.68 0.93 6.48
CA ILE A 249 21.58 1.89 6.36
C ILE A 249 20.64 1.76 7.55
N LEU A 250 20.28 2.89 8.17
CA LEU A 250 19.26 2.96 9.21
C LEU A 250 17.99 3.61 8.66
N LEU A 251 16.93 2.82 8.46
CA LEU A 251 15.61 3.32 8.10
C LEU A 251 14.79 3.57 9.37
N LYS A 252 14.28 4.80 9.54
CA LYS A 252 13.57 5.20 10.75
C LYS A 252 12.07 4.99 10.64
N ASN A 253 11.45 4.49 11.74
CA ASN A 253 10.00 4.42 11.93
C ASN A 253 9.27 3.72 10.77
N VAL A 254 9.75 2.58 10.30
CA VAL A 254 9.13 1.80 9.23
C VAL A 254 7.97 0.96 9.77
N GLY A 255 6.86 0.88 9.04
CA GLY A 255 5.75 -0.01 9.36
C GLY A 255 6.15 -1.48 9.25
N ILE A 256 5.95 -2.23 10.33
CA ILE A 256 6.28 -3.68 10.41
C ILE A 256 5.05 -4.54 10.70
N ASN A 257 3.86 -4.06 10.36
CA ASN A 257 2.64 -4.84 10.51
C ASN A 257 2.79 -6.21 9.82
N PRO A 258 2.58 -7.34 10.54
CA PRO A 258 2.79 -8.69 9.98
C PRO A 258 1.97 -8.96 8.72
N THR A 259 0.79 -8.35 8.57
CA THR A 259 -0.03 -8.50 7.36
C THR A 259 0.48 -7.70 6.16
N ARG A 260 1.59 -6.96 6.33
CA ARG A 260 2.16 -6.07 5.32
C ARG A 260 3.67 -6.20 5.15
N ALA A 261 4.37 -6.74 6.13
CA ALA A 261 5.83 -6.79 6.20
C ALA A 261 6.42 -8.14 5.75
N GLY A 262 5.74 -8.84 4.82
CA GLY A 262 6.25 -10.11 4.27
C GLY A 262 7.62 -9.99 3.62
N MET A 263 7.96 -8.80 3.09
CA MET A 263 9.30 -8.50 2.59
C MET A 263 10.40 -8.75 3.62
N LEU A 264 10.19 -8.38 4.90
CA LEU A 264 11.17 -8.62 5.97
C LEU A 264 11.36 -10.12 6.23
N LYS A 265 10.26 -10.89 6.20
CA LYS A 265 10.34 -12.35 6.34
C LYS A 265 11.16 -12.95 5.20
N VAL A 266 10.88 -12.59 3.95
CA VAL A 266 11.64 -13.09 2.80
C VAL A 266 13.11 -12.68 2.88
N CYS A 267 13.44 -11.45 3.27
CA CYS A 267 14.81 -11.05 3.51
C CYS A 267 15.52 -11.94 4.53
N MET A 268 14.87 -12.24 5.67
CA MET A 268 15.43 -13.13 6.68
C MET A 268 15.61 -14.56 6.17
N ASP A 269 14.63 -15.10 5.41
CA ASP A 269 14.71 -16.41 4.78
C ASP A 269 15.87 -16.48 3.76
N MET A 270 16.21 -15.35 3.13
CA MET A 270 17.37 -15.20 2.23
C MET A 270 18.71 -14.98 2.99
N GLY A 271 18.71 -14.87 4.32
CA GLY A 271 19.90 -14.68 5.14
C GLY A 271 20.34 -13.22 5.30
N ALA A 272 19.42 -12.28 5.23
CA ALA A 272 19.70 -10.84 5.42
C ALA A 272 20.07 -10.47 6.86
N ASP A 273 21.06 -9.58 7.02
CA ASP A 273 21.40 -8.92 8.29
C ASP A 273 20.54 -7.65 8.46
N ILE A 274 19.39 -7.84 9.07
CA ILE A 274 18.44 -6.76 9.42
C ILE A 274 18.17 -6.82 10.92
N THR A 275 18.45 -5.73 11.63
CA THR A 275 18.15 -5.59 13.06
C THR A 275 16.98 -4.64 13.26
N LEU A 276 15.95 -5.09 13.98
CA LEU A 276 14.79 -4.28 14.38
C LEU A 276 15.11 -3.54 15.68
N LEU A 277 15.11 -2.21 15.63
CA LEU A 277 15.39 -1.34 16.79
C LEU A 277 14.13 -0.51 17.09
N ASN A 278 14.01 0.00 18.33
CA ASN A 278 12.98 0.95 18.73
C ASN A 278 11.55 0.51 18.31
N GLN A 279 11.23 -0.77 18.51
CA GLN A 279 9.92 -1.31 18.16
C GLN A 279 8.81 -0.66 19.00
N SER A 280 7.68 -0.36 18.35
CA SER A 280 6.45 0.14 18.99
C SER A 280 5.25 -0.60 18.44
N THR A 281 4.26 -0.83 19.30
CA THR A 281 2.95 -1.40 18.96
C THR A 281 1.81 -0.43 19.28
N GLU A 282 2.11 0.82 19.57
CA GLU A 282 1.11 1.86 19.78
C GLU A 282 0.50 2.28 18.44
N GLY A 283 -0.75 1.92 18.21
CA GLY A 283 -1.39 2.03 16.90
C GLY A 283 -0.80 1.01 15.91
N GLU A 284 -0.32 1.45 14.76
CA GLU A 284 0.35 0.58 13.78
C GLU A 284 1.74 0.15 14.27
N PRO A 285 2.08 -1.15 14.16
CA PRO A 285 3.40 -1.63 14.55
C PRO A 285 4.53 -1.00 13.72
N THR A 286 5.56 -0.50 14.39
CA THR A 286 6.73 0.15 13.75
C THR A 286 8.06 -0.30 14.33
N ALA A 287 9.12 -0.15 13.55
CA ALA A 287 10.50 -0.30 14.00
C ALA A 287 11.45 0.62 13.22
N ASP A 288 12.63 0.88 13.79
CA ASP A 288 13.77 1.32 13.03
C ASP A 288 14.48 0.06 12.47
N LEU A 289 14.84 0.07 11.18
CA LEU A 289 15.51 -1.06 10.52
C LEU A 289 16.98 -0.71 10.31
N LEU A 290 17.87 -1.44 10.93
CA LEU A 290 19.32 -1.36 10.66
C LEU A 290 19.69 -2.48 9.70
N ILE A 291 20.10 -2.12 8.49
CA ILE A 291 20.36 -3.02 7.36
C ILE A 291 21.85 -3.03 7.07
N ARG A 292 22.47 -4.20 6.95
CA ARG A 292 23.88 -4.38 6.55
C ARG A 292 24.02 -5.29 5.36
N THR A 293 25.07 -5.07 4.59
CA THR A 293 25.43 -5.93 3.45
C THR A 293 25.41 -7.40 3.83
N SER A 294 24.78 -8.22 2.98
CA SER A 294 24.57 -9.64 3.24
C SER A 294 24.79 -10.49 1.99
N ASN A 295 25.25 -11.71 2.19
CA ASN A 295 25.33 -12.73 1.14
C ASN A 295 24.01 -13.45 1.06
N LEU A 296 23.10 -12.97 0.22
CA LEU A 296 21.76 -13.51 0.10
C LEU A 296 21.74 -14.87 -0.61
N LYS A 297 20.81 -15.73 -0.23
CA LYS A 297 20.57 -17.04 -0.82
C LYS A 297 19.18 -17.13 -1.40
N GLY A 298 19.02 -17.99 -2.41
CA GLY A 298 17.72 -18.29 -3.01
C GLY A 298 16.74 -18.87 -1.98
N THR A 299 15.46 -18.61 -2.19
CA THR A 299 14.37 -19.06 -1.30
C THR A 299 13.09 -19.31 -2.10
N THR A 300 12.05 -19.87 -1.44
CA THR A 300 10.71 -20.01 -2.03
C THR A 300 9.76 -18.99 -1.40
N VAL A 301 9.02 -18.28 -2.25
CA VAL A 301 8.06 -17.26 -1.88
C VAL A 301 6.70 -17.66 -2.44
N GLU A 302 5.81 -18.20 -1.59
CA GLU A 302 4.53 -18.77 -2.02
C GLU A 302 3.46 -18.72 -0.92
N GLY A 303 2.21 -18.97 -1.28
CA GLY A 303 1.11 -19.16 -0.35
C GLY A 303 0.76 -17.91 0.46
N ALA A 304 0.56 -18.08 1.76
CA ALA A 304 0.05 -17.04 2.66
C ALA A 304 0.94 -15.80 2.79
N VAL A 305 2.22 -15.87 2.41
CA VAL A 305 3.09 -14.69 2.44
C VAL A 305 2.82 -13.73 1.27
N ILE A 306 2.35 -14.22 0.13
CA ILE A 306 2.15 -13.43 -1.09
C ILE A 306 1.29 -12.18 -0.87
N PRO A 307 0.09 -12.25 -0.24
CA PRO A 307 -0.71 -11.05 0.02
C PRO A 307 -0.02 -9.99 0.88
N THR A 308 0.94 -10.38 1.70
CA THR A 308 1.66 -9.49 2.62
C THR A 308 2.82 -8.73 1.96
N LEU A 309 3.21 -9.12 0.72
CA LEU A 309 4.37 -8.57 0.00
C LEU A 309 4.17 -8.47 -1.52
N ILE A 310 2.94 -8.65 -2.02
CA ILE A 310 2.65 -8.69 -3.47
C ILE A 310 3.24 -7.49 -4.23
N ASP A 311 3.27 -6.34 -3.59
CA ASP A 311 3.76 -5.10 -4.17
C ASP A 311 5.30 -4.99 -4.15
N GLU A 312 5.99 -5.78 -3.33
CA GLU A 312 7.44 -5.85 -3.17
C GLU A 312 8.10 -6.92 -4.04
N ILE A 313 7.30 -7.80 -4.67
CA ILE A 313 7.81 -8.90 -5.51
C ILE A 313 8.78 -8.41 -6.61
N PRO A 314 8.58 -7.26 -7.29
CA PRO A 314 9.57 -6.73 -8.23
C PRO A 314 10.96 -6.53 -7.59
N MET A 315 11.01 -6.00 -6.36
CA MET A 315 12.28 -5.82 -5.66
C MET A 315 12.87 -7.16 -5.19
N ILE A 316 12.03 -8.10 -4.74
CA ILE A 316 12.46 -9.46 -4.37
C ILE A 316 13.06 -10.18 -5.58
N ALA A 317 12.47 -10.04 -6.78
CA ALA A 317 13.00 -10.64 -8.00
C ALA A 317 14.40 -10.09 -8.35
N VAL A 318 14.63 -8.78 -8.17
CA VAL A 318 15.96 -8.19 -8.29
C VAL A 318 16.92 -8.78 -7.25
N MET A 319 16.53 -8.83 -5.97
CA MET A 319 17.37 -9.43 -4.92
C MET A 319 17.72 -10.88 -5.24
N ALA A 320 16.75 -11.65 -5.73
CA ALA A 320 16.93 -13.04 -6.13
C ALA A 320 17.95 -13.22 -7.27
N ALA A 321 17.98 -12.27 -8.23
CA ALA A 321 18.93 -12.32 -9.33
C ALA A 321 20.39 -12.09 -8.89
N PHE A 322 20.62 -11.37 -7.78
CA PHE A 322 21.92 -11.18 -7.16
C PHE A 322 22.26 -12.24 -6.08
N ALA A 323 21.27 -12.98 -5.58
CA ALA A 323 21.45 -13.98 -4.51
C ALA A 323 22.06 -15.29 -5.06
N ASP A 324 22.77 -16.03 -4.21
CA ASP A 324 23.27 -17.37 -4.57
C ASP A 324 22.15 -18.39 -4.57
N GLY A 325 22.02 -19.18 -5.64
CA GLY A 325 21.07 -20.28 -5.75
C GLY A 325 19.77 -19.88 -6.46
N THR A 326 18.72 -20.70 -6.27
CA THR A 326 17.45 -20.53 -6.96
C THR A 326 16.39 -19.95 -6.06
N THR A 327 15.70 -18.92 -6.54
CA THR A 327 14.49 -18.38 -5.92
C THR A 327 13.27 -18.76 -6.78
N VAL A 328 12.22 -19.24 -6.12
CA VAL A 328 10.94 -19.57 -6.76
C VAL A 328 9.84 -18.69 -6.17
N ILE A 329 9.15 -17.95 -7.03
CA ILE A 329 7.98 -17.15 -6.66
C ILE A 329 6.75 -17.76 -7.31
N ARG A 330 5.70 -18.05 -6.51
CA ARG A 330 4.44 -18.65 -6.96
C ARG A 330 3.24 -17.94 -6.34
N ASP A 331 2.02 -18.33 -6.77
CA ASP A 331 0.75 -17.79 -6.25
C ASP A 331 0.60 -16.27 -6.39
N ALA A 332 1.37 -15.65 -7.28
CA ALA A 332 1.47 -14.21 -7.47
C ALA A 332 0.81 -13.72 -8.78
N GLN A 333 -0.14 -14.44 -9.34
CA GLN A 333 -0.82 -14.13 -10.61
C GLN A 333 -1.49 -12.74 -10.60
N GLU A 334 -1.82 -12.16 -9.43
CA GLU A 334 -2.34 -10.80 -9.32
C GLU A 334 -1.37 -9.74 -9.86
N LEU A 335 -0.07 -10.03 -9.96
CA LEU A 335 0.94 -9.16 -10.54
C LEU A 335 0.66 -8.82 -12.02
N LYS A 336 -0.02 -9.71 -12.75
CA LYS A 336 -0.42 -9.47 -14.15
C LYS A 336 -1.45 -8.35 -14.32
N PHE A 337 -2.16 -7.99 -13.24
CA PHE A 337 -3.26 -7.02 -13.23
C PHE A 337 -2.93 -5.75 -12.44
N LYS A 338 -1.65 -5.43 -12.25
CA LYS A 338 -1.18 -4.21 -11.60
C LYS A 338 -1.06 -3.06 -12.63
N GLU A 339 -0.19 -2.10 -12.38
CA GLU A 339 0.10 -0.97 -13.30
C GLU A 339 0.67 -1.45 -14.65
N SER A 340 1.38 -2.56 -14.62
CA SER A 340 1.87 -3.33 -15.77
C SER A 340 1.67 -4.82 -15.49
N ASP A 341 1.85 -5.69 -16.48
CA ASP A 341 2.09 -7.13 -16.22
C ASP A 341 3.51 -7.27 -15.64
N ARG A 342 3.58 -7.17 -14.30
CA ARG A 342 4.87 -7.17 -13.57
C ARG A 342 5.65 -8.46 -13.76
N ILE A 343 5.01 -9.61 -13.99
CA ILE A 343 5.71 -10.86 -14.25
C ILE A 343 6.48 -10.73 -15.56
N THR A 344 5.79 -10.41 -16.64
CA THR A 344 6.40 -10.26 -17.96
C THR A 344 7.48 -9.17 -17.96
N VAL A 345 7.19 -8.00 -17.43
CA VAL A 345 8.11 -6.86 -17.41
C VAL A 345 9.38 -7.14 -16.61
N MET A 346 9.26 -7.79 -15.45
CA MET A 346 10.43 -8.17 -14.64
C MET A 346 11.30 -9.20 -15.35
N VAL A 347 10.69 -10.23 -15.94
CA VAL A 347 11.41 -11.29 -16.68
C VAL A 347 12.17 -10.69 -17.86
N GLU A 348 11.54 -9.86 -18.68
CA GLU A 348 12.18 -9.22 -19.83
C GLU A 348 13.37 -8.35 -19.45
N ASN A 349 13.19 -7.49 -18.45
CA ASN A 349 14.22 -6.56 -18.05
C ASN A 349 15.40 -7.25 -17.32
N LEU A 350 15.15 -8.23 -16.46
CA LEU A 350 16.20 -9.02 -15.82
C LEU A 350 16.99 -9.85 -16.84
N LYS A 351 16.33 -10.42 -17.87
CA LYS A 351 17.04 -11.06 -19.00
C LYS A 351 17.94 -10.11 -19.76
N ARG A 352 17.52 -8.86 -19.97
CA ARG A 352 18.38 -7.83 -20.60
C ARG A 352 19.65 -7.54 -19.79
N MET A 353 19.59 -7.70 -18.46
CA MET A 353 20.75 -7.59 -17.58
C MET A 353 21.60 -8.86 -17.51
N GLY A 354 21.23 -9.93 -18.20
CA GLY A 354 21.93 -11.22 -18.19
C GLY A 354 21.49 -12.20 -17.09
N ALA A 355 20.39 -11.93 -16.41
CA ALA A 355 19.85 -12.85 -15.40
C ALA A 355 19.29 -14.14 -16.05
N ASP A 356 19.44 -15.23 -15.32
CA ASP A 356 18.83 -16.52 -15.65
C ASP A 356 17.46 -16.60 -14.93
N ILE A 357 16.43 -16.25 -15.68
CA ILE A 357 15.07 -16.11 -15.13
C ILE A 357 14.04 -16.66 -16.11
N GLU A 358 13.02 -17.32 -15.59
CA GLU A 358 11.86 -17.82 -16.32
C GLU A 358 10.57 -17.33 -15.66
N GLY A 359 9.61 -16.83 -16.47
CA GLY A 359 8.26 -16.50 -16.02
C GLY A 359 7.38 -17.73 -16.02
N THR A 360 6.53 -17.86 -15.00
CA THR A 360 5.47 -18.87 -14.93
C THR A 360 4.09 -18.19 -15.05
N ASP A 361 3.03 -18.99 -15.04
CA ASP A 361 1.67 -18.44 -15.12
C ASP A 361 1.30 -17.58 -13.91
N ASP A 362 1.94 -17.80 -12.78
CA ASP A 362 1.63 -17.19 -11.48
C ASP A 362 2.85 -16.64 -10.74
N GLY A 363 4.03 -16.55 -11.40
CA GLY A 363 5.25 -16.10 -10.76
C GLY A 363 6.51 -16.17 -11.62
N MET A 364 7.65 -16.50 -11.00
CA MET A 364 8.97 -16.50 -11.64
C MET A 364 9.90 -17.51 -10.96
N ILE A 365 10.80 -18.12 -11.76
CA ILE A 365 11.93 -18.90 -11.27
C ILE A 365 13.21 -18.16 -11.64
N ILE A 366 14.07 -17.90 -10.67
CA ILE A 366 15.27 -17.06 -10.81
C ILE A 366 16.48 -17.84 -10.32
N HIS A 367 17.44 -18.09 -11.22
CA HIS A 367 18.72 -18.72 -10.88
C HIS A 367 19.77 -17.62 -10.74
N GLY A 368 20.00 -17.20 -9.49
CA GLY A 368 20.91 -16.10 -9.17
C GLY A 368 22.38 -16.50 -9.14
N GLY A 369 23.24 -15.58 -8.64
CA GLY A 369 24.68 -15.79 -8.52
C GLY A 369 25.47 -15.55 -9.81
N LYS A 370 24.83 -15.17 -10.92
CA LYS A 370 25.53 -14.76 -12.16
C LYS A 370 25.81 -13.25 -12.11
N PRO A 371 26.96 -12.79 -12.64
CA PRO A 371 27.21 -11.37 -12.80
C PRO A 371 26.15 -10.72 -13.69
N LEU A 372 25.54 -9.63 -13.21
CA LEU A 372 24.59 -8.83 -13.98
C LEU A 372 25.26 -7.56 -14.50
N HIS A 373 24.82 -7.11 -15.66
CA HIS A 373 25.33 -5.90 -16.30
C HIS A 373 24.22 -4.86 -16.50
N GLY A 374 24.61 -3.60 -16.64
CA GLY A 374 23.68 -2.52 -16.99
C GLY A 374 23.05 -2.73 -18.35
N ALA A 375 21.82 -2.25 -18.50
CA ALA A 375 21.02 -2.36 -19.70
C ALA A 375 20.05 -1.17 -19.81
N THR A 376 19.41 -1.01 -20.97
CA THR A 376 18.24 -0.13 -21.11
C THR A 376 17.00 -0.88 -20.64
N ILE A 377 16.41 -0.39 -19.57
CA ILE A 377 15.24 -0.97 -18.87
C ILE A 377 13.99 -0.16 -19.26
N ASP A 378 12.94 -0.83 -19.71
CA ASP A 378 11.63 -0.19 -19.86
C ASP A 378 10.77 -0.46 -18.60
N SER A 379 10.45 0.60 -17.87
CA SER A 379 9.60 0.50 -16.69
C SER A 379 8.11 0.32 -17.02
N HIS A 380 7.70 0.50 -18.26
CA HIS A 380 6.29 0.53 -18.67
C HIS A 380 5.42 1.45 -17.82
N LEU A 381 5.98 2.60 -17.40
CA LEU A 381 5.35 3.57 -16.48
C LEU A 381 5.00 3.00 -15.09
N ASP A 382 5.50 1.80 -14.76
CA ASP A 382 5.33 1.21 -13.44
C ASP A 382 6.46 1.68 -12.51
N HIS A 383 6.08 2.48 -11.53
CA HIS A 383 7.03 3.07 -10.56
C HIS A 383 7.78 2.02 -9.74
N ARG A 384 7.16 0.84 -9.46
CA ARG A 384 7.82 -0.24 -8.70
C ARG A 384 8.89 -0.93 -9.53
N VAL A 385 8.63 -1.14 -10.81
CA VAL A 385 9.62 -1.64 -11.75
C VAL A 385 10.79 -0.65 -11.85
N ALA A 386 10.48 0.64 -12.07
CA ALA A 386 11.51 1.68 -12.18
C ALA A 386 12.43 1.75 -10.95
N MET A 387 11.86 1.75 -9.73
CA MET A 387 12.63 1.80 -8.50
C MET A 387 13.44 0.52 -8.25
N SER A 388 12.90 -0.66 -8.58
CA SER A 388 13.62 -1.94 -8.43
C SER A 388 14.85 -2.00 -9.33
N PHE A 389 14.73 -1.58 -10.59
CA PHE A 389 15.87 -1.54 -11.49
C PHE A 389 16.81 -0.37 -11.22
N ALA A 390 16.36 0.73 -10.62
CA ALA A 390 17.27 1.76 -10.14
C ALA A 390 18.20 1.22 -9.04
N VAL A 391 17.69 0.42 -8.10
CA VAL A 391 18.52 -0.28 -7.11
C VAL A 391 19.48 -1.25 -7.81
N ALA A 392 18.99 -2.08 -8.74
CA ALA A 392 19.87 -2.98 -9.51
C ALA A 392 21.01 -2.23 -10.21
N GLY A 393 20.72 -1.06 -10.79
CA GLY A 393 21.70 -0.22 -11.49
C GLY A 393 22.76 0.40 -10.57
N THR A 394 22.49 0.55 -9.27
CA THR A 394 23.53 0.99 -8.34
C THR A 394 24.56 -0.09 -8.03
N ILE A 395 24.30 -1.35 -8.40
CA ILE A 395 25.10 -2.51 -8.01
C ILE A 395 25.81 -3.14 -9.21
N CYS A 396 25.09 -3.28 -10.36
CA CYS A 396 25.60 -3.96 -11.54
C CYS A 396 26.75 -3.19 -12.21
N ASP A 397 27.51 -3.88 -13.07
CA ASP A 397 28.56 -3.27 -13.88
C ASP A 397 28.01 -2.73 -15.20
N GLY A 398 28.58 -1.62 -15.67
CA GLY A 398 28.19 -0.96 -16.91
C GLY A 398 27.03 0.03 -16.78
N PRO A 399 26.74 0.79 -17.85
CA PRO A 399 25.72 1.83 -17.84
C PRO A 399 24.33 1.24 -17.79
N MET A 400 23.46 1.84 -16.97
CA MET A 400 22.06 1.52 -16.90
C MET A 400 21.20 2.74 -17.19
N GLU A 401 20.21 2.58 -18.05
CA GLU A 401 19.20 3.59 -18.36
C GLU A 401 17.80 3.03 -18.06
N ILE A 402 16.96 3.82 -17.38
CA ILE A 402 15.56 3.49 -17.15
C ILE A 402 14.69 4.42 -17.98
N LEU A 403 13.99 3.84 -18.96
CA LEU A 403 12.96 4.54 -19.72
C LEU A 403 11.77 4.81 -18.81
N HIS A 404 11.18 6.00 -18.96
CA HIS A 404 10.07 6.47 -18.12
C HIS A 404 10.38 6.49 -16.62
N GLY A 405 11.66 6.62 -16.21
CA GLY A 405 12.09 6.58 -14.80
C GLY A 405 11.45 7.65 -13.91
N ASP A 406 10.89 8.72 -14.47
CA ASP A 406 10.15 9.76 -13.73
C ASP A 406 8.83 9.27 -13.10
N CYS A 407 8.32 8.11 -13.51
CA CYS A 407 7.10 7.52 -12.94
C CYS A 407 7.24 7.21 -11.43
N VAL A 408 8.46 7.13 -10.90
CA VAL A 408 8.70 6.97 -9.44
C VAL A 408 8.02 8.06 -8.62
N LYS A 409 7.82 9.26 -9.18
CA LYS A 409 7.15 10.39 -8.51
C LYS A 409 5.71 10.09 -8.08
N ILE A 410 5.09 9.06 -8.64
CA ILE A 410 3.72 8.63 -8.30
C ILE A 410 3.64 8.21 -6.82
N SER A 411 4.67 7.52 -6.32
CA SER A 411 4.69 6.99 -4.94
C SER A 411 5.85 7.49 -4.10
N TYR A 412 6.97 7.89 -4.73
CA TYR A 412 8.15 8.35 -4.03
C TYR A 412 8.86 9.48 -4.82
N PRO A 413 8.40 10.73 -4.70
CA PRO A 413 8.93 11.85 -5.49
C PRO A 413 10.45 12.07 -5.38
N ASN A 414 11.02 11.85 -4.19
CA ASN A 414 12.45 12.09 -3.91
C ASN A 414 13.30 10.82 -4.00
N PHE A 415 12.80 9.73 -4.58
CA PHE A 415 13.45 8.42 -4.54
C PHE A 415 14.92 8.45 -4.99
N TYR A 416 15.21 9.02 -6.15
CA TYR A 416 16.60 9.08 -6.66
C TYR A 416 17.51 9.96 -5.79
N GLN A 417 16.98 11.07 -5.28
CA GLN A 417 17.73 11.95 -4.38
C GLN A 417 18.12 11.21 -3.10
N ASP A 418 17.17 10.51 -2.49
CA ASP A 418 17.36 9.76 -1.26
C ASP A 418 18.34 8.58 -1.50
N LEU A 419 18.19 7.87 -2.64
CA LEU A 419 19.09 6.77 -3.00
C LEU A 419 20.55 7.25 -3.12
N TYR A 420 20.78 8.34 -3.84
CA TYR A 420 22.14 8.88 -4.00
C TYR A 420 22.67 9.61 -2.76
N SER A 421 21.81 10.02 -1.84
CA SER A 421 22.25 10.65 -0.59
C SER A 421 22.97 9.70 0.36
N LEU A 422 22.77 8.39 0.18
CA LEU A 422 23.40 7.33 0.97
C LEU A 422 24.76 6.87 0.43
N GLY A 423 25.06 7.17 -0.85
CA GLY A 423 26.33 6.80 -1.48
C GLY A 423 27.48 7.76 -1.14
N ASP A 424 28.69 7.38 -1.50
CA ASP A 424 29.87 8.23 -1.37
C ASP A 424 29.69 9.52 -2.19
N LYS A 425 29.99 10.67 -1.56
CA LYS A 425 29.91 12.00 -2.17
C LYS A 425 31.08 12.26 -3.10
#